data_82dfc572b4f8c46f7dc488fccdb2af04
#
_entry.id   82dfc572b4f8c46f7dc488fccdb2af04
#
_cell.length_a   1.000
_cell.length_b   1.000
_cell.length_c   1.000
_cell.angle_alpha   90.00
_cell.angle_beta   90.00
_cell.angle_gamma   90.00
#
_symmetry.space_group_name_H-M   'P 1'
#
loop_
_entity.id
_entity.type
_entity.pdbx_description
1 polymer ?
#
loop_
_entity_poly.entity_id
_entity_poly.type
_entity_poly.pdbx_seq_one_letter_code
_entity_poly.pdbx_strand_id
1 'polypeptide(L)'
;MIHAARSLAGRRAGPLLALLLLGLATARAEPVDGLPLRADGDGRWSLAAGXYAGNFVIDRPLHLRCEAGAELDGGGHGSLLTLTSPGITVEGCRLRNWGRNLTELDAAIFVGKAASGAVIRGNDLRGAGFGVWLDATAGAQVLDNRIEGDESVRSQDRGNGIHLYAVKDALVRGNRVSHTRDGVYIDTSNDSSIEANRFEDLRYGVHYMFTHNSRVTDNLTRRTRTGYALMQSRKLTVTGNRSIDDENYGILMNYITYSTLAGNRVEGVRSGSTGDAMISGAEGKALFIYNSLFNRIEGNSFADSALGIHLTAGSEDNRIAGNAFIGNRQQVKYVASREQEWSADGRGNYWSDYLGWDRDDDGLGDVAYEPNDNVDRLIWLYPQVRLLLNSPSIELLRWVQRAFPVVRSPGVRDSHPLMRMPAAEPRP
;
A
#
# COMPACT_ATOMS: atom_id res chain seq x y z
N MET A 1 -8.58 -52.86 102.34
CA MET A 1 -10.05 -53.12 102.28
C MET A 1 -10.56 -52.87 100.89
N ILE A 2 -10.84 -53.86 100.10
CA ILE A 2 -12.09 -54.14 99.50
C ILE A 2 -12.43 -53.01 98.46
N HIS A 3 -12.73 -53.23 97.16
CA HIS A 3 -13.27 -54.36 96.42
C HIS A 3 -12.98 -54.15 94.93
N ALA A 4 -12.97 -55.30 94.27
CA ALA A 4 -12.97 -55.48 92.86
C ALA A 4 -14.30 -55.17 92.20
N ALA A 5 -14.29 -54.91 90.90
CA ALA A 5 -15.33 -55.40 89.99
C ALA A 5 -14.92 -55.15 88.52
N ARG A 6 -14.88 -56.11 87.80
CA ARG A 6 -15.07 -56.64 86.44
C ARG A 6 -15.68 -55.64 85.42
N SER A 7 -14.97 -55.42 84.28
CA SER A 7 -15.21 -56.05 82.97
C SER A 7 -16.58 -55.79 82.32
N LEU A 8 -16.56 -55.16 81.13
CA LEU A 8 -17.28 -55.72 80.01
C LEU A 8 -16.86 -55.01 78.71
N ALA A 9 -16.51 -55.78 77.74
CA ALA A 9 -16.09 -55.35 76.42
C ALA A 9 -17.31 -54.84 75.62
N GLY A 10 -17.17 -53.67 75.00
CA GLY A 10 -18.14 -53.19 74.02
C GLY A 10 -17.38 -52.73 72.77
N ARG A 11 -17.51 -53.51 71.71
CA ARG A 11 -17.06 -53.14 70.39
C ARG A 11 -17.92 -51.94 69.90
N ARG A 12 -17.33 -50.84 69.70
CA ARG A 12 -17.96 -49.69 68.94
C ARG A 12 -17.24 -49.59 67.63
N ALA A 13 -17.94 -49.86 66.54
CA ALA A 13 -17.53 -49.57 65.18
C ALA A 13 -17.55 -48.03 65.00
N GLY A 14 -16.38 -47.48 64.71
CA GLY A 14 -16.25 -46.01 64.36
C GLY A 14 -16.74 -45.78 62.93
N PRO A 15 -17.40 -44.67 62.66
CA PRO A 15 -17.81 -44.36 61.27
C PRO A 15 -16.59 -44.02 60.44
N LEU A 16 -16.42 -44.65 59.31
CA LEU A 16 -15.49 -44.26 58.25
C LEU A 16 -15.97 -42.87 57.73
N LEU A 17 -15.21 -41.85 58.05
CA LEU A 17 -15.39 -40.52 57.48
C LEU A 17 -14.78 -40.59 56.07
N ALA A 18 -15.64 -40.79 55.03
CA ALA A 18 -15.23 -40.67 53.65
C ALA A 18 -15.05 -39.20 53.35
N LEU A 19 -13.79 -38.73 53.31
CA LEU A 19 -13.47 -37.39 52.78
C LEU A 19 -13.75 -37.41 51.28
N LEU A 20 -14.90 -36.84 50.88
CA LEU A 20 -15.14 -36.43 49.52
C LEU A 20 -14.26 -35.22 49.26
N LEU A 21 -13.12 -35.43 48.64
CA LEU A 21 -12.38 -34.38 47.99
C LEU A 21 -13.18 -33.92 46.76
N LEU A 22 -14.08 -32.98 46.99
CA LEU A 22 -14.61 -32.16 45.88
C LEU A 22 -13.42 -31.39 45.33
N GLY A 23 -12.86 -31.87 44.26
CA GLY A 23 -11.92 -31.12 43.44
C GLY A 23 -12.68 -29.90 42.90
N LEU A 24 -12.55 -28.79 43.56
CA LEU A 24 -12.90 -27.50 42.96
C LEU A 24 -11.98 -27.34 41.76
N ALA A 25 -12.44 -27.77 40.62
CA ALA A 25 -11.86 -27.32 39.36
C ALA A 25 -12.07 -25.82 39.34
N THR A 26 -11.06 -25.05 39.74
CA THR A 26 -11.03 -23.63 39.49
C THR A 26 -11.16 -23.49 37.98
N ALA A 27 -12.34 -23.08 37.52
CA ALA A 27 -12.52 -22.69 36.12
C ALA A 27 -11.47 -21.60 35.86
N ARG A 28 -10.43 -21.98 35.11
CA ARG A 28 -9.45 -21.01 34.67
C ARG A 28 -10.22 -19.99 33.84
N ALA A 29 -10.18 -18.72 34.26
CA ALA A 29 -10.81 -17.66 33.50
C ALA A 29 -10.30 -17.72 32.04
N GLU A 30 -11.22 -17.68 31.10
CA GLU A 30 -10.87 -17.66 29.70
C GLU A 30 -9.95 -16.45 29.42
N PRO A 31 -8.84 -16.64 28.67
CA PRO A 31 -7.90 -15.55 28.44
C PRO A 31 -8.49 -14.42 27.58
N VAL A 32 -9.55 -14.72 26.82
CA VAL A 32 -10.36 -13.73 26.08
C VAL A 32 -11.81 -14.04 26.42
N ASP A 33 -12.46 -13.05 27.01
CA ASP A 33 -13.85 -13.21 27.43
C ASP A 33 -14.75 -13.59 26.23
N GLY A 34 -15.50 -14.66 26.38
CA GLY A 34 -16.41 -15.15 25.35
C GLY A 34 -15.78 -16.03 24.27
N LEU A 35 -14.46 -16.30 24.33
CA LEU A 35 -13.82 -17.23 23.41
C LEU A 35 -13.33 -18.47 24.16
N PRO A 36 -13.85 -19.66 23.84
CA PRO A 36 -13.43 -20.88 24.53
C PRO A 36 -12.10 -21.39 24.00
N LEU A 37 -11.04 -20.75 24.43
CA LEU A 37 -9.69 -21.01 23.94
C LEU A 37 -9.07 -22.20 24.70
N ARG A 38 -8.32 -23.02 23.99
CA ARG A 38 -7.53 -24.11 24.58
C ARG A 38 -6.06 -23.73 24.59
N ALA A 39 -5.44 -23.94 25.74
CA ALA A 39 -4.00 -23.72 25.88
C ALA A 39 -3.23 -24.80 25.13
N ASP A 40 -2.36 -24.36 24.22
CA ASP A 40 -1.48 -25.27 23.47
C ASP A 40 -0.05 -25.29 24.03
N GLY A 41 0.18 -24.58 25.16
CA GLY A 41 1.51 -24.42 25.75
C GLY A 41 2.25 -23.20 25.19
N ASP A 42 3.25 -22.77 25.93
CA ASP A 42 4.15 -21.67 25.54
C ASP A 42 3.42 -20.35 25.16
N GLY A 43 2.32 -20.04 25.86
CA GLY A 43 1.55 -18.82 25.61
C GLY A 43 0.69 -18.86 24.37
N ARG A 44 0.56 -20.01 23.76
CA ARG A 44 -0.29 -20.19 22.58
C ARG A 44 -1.66 -20.71 22.98
N TRP A 45 -2.66 -20.20 22.32
CA TRP A 45 -4.06 -20.55 22.58
C TRP A 45 -4.76 -20.82 21.24
N SER A 46 -5.40 -21.96 21.14
CA SER A 46 -6.13 -22.31 19.91
C SER A 46 -7.64 -22.13 20.08
N LEU A 47 -8.25 -21.64 19.00
CA LEU A 47 -9.71 -21.57 18.85
C LEU A 47 -10.15 -22.69 17.90
N ALA A 48 -10.97 -23.60 18.37
CA ALA A 48 -11.40 -24.75 17.59
C ALA A 48 -12.31 -24.32 16.43
N ALA A 49 -12.53 -25.22 15.49
CA ALA A 49 -13.48 -24.99 14.40
C ALA A 49 -14.88 -24.70 14.96
N GLY A 50 -15.51 -23.71 14.41
CA GLY A 50 -16.85 -23.28 14.88
C GLY A 50 -17.14 -21.81 14.57
N UNK A 51 -18.16 -20.83 14.82
CA UNK A 51 -18.48 -19.75 14.68
C UNK A 51 -18.54 -19.19 15.82
N TYR A 52 -18.18 -18.26 16.07
CA TYR A 52 -18.07 -17.50 17.33
C TYR A 52 -18.58 -16.07 17.11
N ALA A 53 -19.71 -15.74 17.66
CA ALA A 53 -20.34 -14.43 17.49
C ALA A 53 -20.01 -13.50 18.65
N GLY A 54 -19.56 -12.27 18.33
CA GLY A 54 -19.25 -11.26 19.34
C GLY A 54 -18.15 -10.30 18.91
N ASN A 55 -17.89 -9.34 19.80
CA ASN A 55 -16.76 -8.42 19.66
C ASN A 55 -15.85 -8.70 20.85
N PHE A 56 -14.59 -9.03 20.56
CA PHE A 56 -13.70 -9.57 21.57
C PHE A 56 -12.53 -8.64 21.85
N VAL A 57 -12.15 -8.51 23.11
CA VAL A 57 -11.01 -7.69 23.52
C VAL A 57 -9.88 -8.60 24.01
N ILE A 58 -8.70 -8.44 23.45
CA ILE A 58 -7.50 -9.14 23.92
C ILE A 58 -6.65 -8.12 24.68
N ASP A 59 -6.64 -8.24 26.01
CA ASP A 59 -6.04 -7.25 26.92
C ASP A 59 -4.77 -7.75 27.60
N ARG A 60 -4.20 -8.86 27.12
CA ARG A 60 -3.01 -9.47 27.69
C ARG A 60 -2.15 -10.11 26.60
N PRO A 61 -0.86 -10.32 26.83
CA PRO A 61 -0.04 -11.04 25.85
C PRO A 61 -0.64 -12.41 25.56
N LEU A 62 -0.80 -12.71 24.27
CA LEU A 62 -1.53 -13.89 23.85
C LEU A 62 -1.23 -14.19 22.39
N HIS A 63 -0.96 -15.45 22.07
CA HIS A 63 -0.90 -15.90 20.69
C HIS A 63 -2.20 -16.67 20.37
N LEU A 64 -3.15 -15.99 19.75
CA LEU A 64 -4.41 -16.60 19.30
C LEU A 64 -4.20 -17.26 17.94
N ARG A 65 -4.40 -18.57 17.89
CA ARG A 65 -4.35 -19.33 16.66
C ARG A 65 -5.71 -19.95 16.39
N CYS A 66 -6.28 -19.64 15.24
CA CYS A 66 -7.56 -20.23 14.85
C CYS A 66 -7.32 -21.52 14.05
N GLU A 67 -8.02 -22.60 14.42
CA GLU A 67 -7.99 -23.84 13.65
C GLU A 67 -8.79 -23.68 12.36
N ALA A 68 -8.50 -24.52 11.39
CA ALA A 68 -9.24 -24.50 10.13
C ALA A 68 -10.74 -24.68 10.41
N GLY A 69 -11.55 -23.73 9.92
CA GLY A 69 -12.98 -23.72 10.16
C GLY A 69 -13.45 -22.87 11.35
N ALA A 70 -12.51 -22.26 12.08
CA ALA A 70 -12.90 -21.29 13.10
C ALA A 70 -13.25 -19.95 12.43
N GLU A 71 -14.41 -19.40 12.72
CA GLU A 71 -14.87 -18.15 12.16
C GLU A 71 -15.45 -17.25 13.25
N LEU A 72 -14.97 -16.02 13.29
CA LEU A 72 -15.45 -14.99 14.22
C LEU A 72 -16.37 -14.04 13.45
N ASP A 73 -17.57 -13.78 14.02
CA ASP A 73 -18.62 -12.95 13.41
C ASP A 73 -18.95 -11.78 14.33
N GLY A 74 -18.71 -10.56 13.85
CA GLY A 74 -18.88 -9.35 14.66
C GLY A 74 -20.32 -8.84 14.79
N GLY A 75 -21.31 -9.53 14.22
CA GLY A 75 -22.72 -9.15 14.36
C GLY A 75 -23.07 -7.83 13.66
N GLY A 76 -22.22 -7.32 12.78
CA GLY A 76 -22.51 -6.11 12.02
C GLY A 76 -22.25 -4.80 12.77
N HIS A 77 -21.54 -4.82 13.88
CA HIS A 77 -21.28 -3.59 14.65
C HIS A 77 -19.91 -3.66 15.34
N GLY A 78 -19.29 -2.49 15.49
CA GLY A 78 -18.04 -2.33 16.21
C GLY A 78 -16.87 -3.08 15.57
N SER A 79 -15.72 -3.02 16.23
CA SER A 79 -14.55 -3.81 15.83
C SER A 79 -14.67 -5.23 16.36
N LEU A 80 -14.29 -6.22 15.51
CA LEU A 80 -14.49 -7.62 15.90
C LEU A 80 -13.44 -8.06 16.91
N LEU A 81 -12.16 -7.74 16.67
CA LEU A 81 -11.08 -7.96 17.64
C LEU A 81 -10.44 -6.61 17.98
N THR A 82 -10.34 -6.30 19.27
CA THR A 82 -9.64 -5.10 19.75
C THR A 82 -8.45 -5.54 20.60
N LEU A 83 -7.24 -5.14 20.20
CA LEU A 83 -6.00 -5.50 20.89
C LEU A 83 -5.52 -4.32 21.74
N THR A 84 -5.35 -4.54 23.04
CA THR A 84 -5.00 -3.46 23.99
C THR A 84 -3.78 -3.74 24.85
N SER A 85 -3.01 -4.79 24.51
CA SER A 85 -1.81 -5.17 25.27
C SER A 85 -0.65 -5.47 24.31
N PRO A 86 0.60 -5.24 24.74
CA PRO A 86 1.72 -5.71 23.93
C PRO A 86 1.79 -7.23 23.86
N GLY A 87 2.51 -7.75 22.87
CA GLY A 87 2.77 -9.19 22.77
C GLY A 87 1.61 -10.03 22.30
N ILE A 88 0.73 -9.48 21.46
CA ILE A 88 -0.42 -10.23 20.90
C ILE A 88 -0.13 -10.66 19.47
N THR A 89 -0.40 -11.93 19.17
CA THR A 89 -0.42 -12.46 17.81
C THR A 89 -1.82 -12.99 17.50
N VAL A 90 -2.36 -12.65 16.31
CA VAL A 90 -3.62 -13.19 15.80
C VAL A 90 -3.30 -13.90 14.50
N GLU A 91 -3.53 -15.21 14.45
CA GLU A 91 -3.07 -16.05 13.34
C GLU A 91 -4.15 -17.00 12.83
N GLY A 92 -4.34 -17.04 11.52
CA GLY A 92 -5.13 -18.05 10.83
C GLY A 92 -6.64 -17.92 10.99
N CYS A 93 -7.13 -16.79 11.45
CA CYS A 93 -8.54 -16.60 11.76
C CYS A 93 -9.35 -16.14 10.55
N ARG A 94 -10.60 -16.57 10.49
CA ARG A 94 -11.59 -16.02 9.56
C ARG A 94 -12.44 -15.01 10.31
N LEU A 95 -12.43 -13.76 9.84
CA LEU A 95 -13.19 -12.68 10.47
C LEU A 95 -14.25 -12.18 9.50
N ARG A 96 -15.48 -12.09 9.98
CA ARG A 96 -16.64 -11.72 9.15
C ARG A 96 -17.53 -10.72 9.87
N ASN A 97 -18.27 -9.94 9.10
CA ASN A 97 -19.45 -9.20 9.57
C ASN A 97 -19.16 -8.26 10.75
N TRP A 98 -17.98 -7.60 10.76
CA TRP A 98 -17.74 -6.52 11.74
C TRP A 98 -18.47 -5.26 11.28
N GLY A 99 -18.48 -4.22 12.13
CA GLY A 99 -19.16 -2.98 11.84
C GLY A 99 -18.55 -2.22 10.65
N ARG A 100 -19.32 -1.26 10.14
CA ARG A 100 -18.86 -0.42 9.03
C ARG A 100 -18.98 1.07 9.32
N ASN A 101 -19.01 1.44 10.59
CA ASN A 101 -19.01 2.85 10.97
C ASN A 101 -17.57 3.38 10.88
N LEU A 102 -17.26 4.09 9.79
CA LEU A 102 -15.91 4.58 9.56
C LEU A 102 -15.51 5.69 10.53
N THR A 103 -16.48 6.41 11.09
CA THR A 103 -16.22 7.45 12.09
C THR A 103 -15.77 6.83 13.42
N GLU A 104 -16.36 5.69 13.78
CA GLU A 104 -16.00 4.96 15.00
C GLU A 104 -14.81 4.01 14.76
N LEU A 105 -14.28 3.98 13.54
CA LEU A 105 -13.14 3.16 13.13
C LEU A 105 -13.40 1.65 13.23
N ASP A 106 -14.63 1.23 12.94
CA ASP A 106 -14.97 -0.20 12.96
C ASP A 106 -14.02 -1.00 12.07
N ALA A 107 -13.37 -2.01 12.67
CA ALA A 107 -12.36 -2.80 11.99
C ALA A 107 -12.51 -4.30 12.30
N ALA A 108 -12.07 -5.15 11.37
CA ALA A 108 -11.95 -6.56 11.72
C ALA A 108 -11.00 -6.72 12.89
N ILE A 109 -9.84 -6.03 12.82
CA ILE A 109 -8.86 -6.06 13.91
C ILE A 109 -8.41 -4.61 14.17
N PHE A 110 -8.74 -4.10 15.35
CA PHE A 110 -8.31 -2.78 15.81
C PHE A 110 -7.13 -2.97 16.78
N VAL A 111 -5.98 -2.41 16.42
CA VAL A 111 -4.76 -2.50 17.23
C VAL A 111 -4.53 -1.16 17.90
N GLY A 112 -4.77 -1.09 19.21
CA GLY A 112 -4.65 0.14 19.97
C GLY A 112 -3.22 0.49 20.31
N LYS A 113 -3.04 1.71 20.80
CA LYS A 113 -1.73 2.29 21.12
C LYS A 113 -0.91 1.42 22.07
N ALA A 114 -1.55 0.79 23.04
CA ALA A 114 -0.87 -0.06 24.02
C ALA A 114 -0.41 -1.41 23.45
N ALA A 115 -0.92 -1.80 22.26
CA ALA A 115 -0.63 -3.10 21.69
C ALA A 115 0.62 -3.08 20.79
N SER A 116 1.74 -2.63 21.35
CA SER A 116 3.00 -2.61 20.61
C SER A 116 3.45 -4.02 20.23
N GLY A 117 4.07 -4.15 19.07
CA GLY A 117 4.59 -5.41 18.60
C GLY A 117 3.52 -6.42 18.20
N ALA A 118 2.27 -5.99 17.96
CA ALA A 118 1.20 -6.89 17.52
C ALA A 118 1.56 -7.55 16.20
N VAL A 119 1.23 -8.84 16.06
CA VAL A 119 1.43 -9.60 14.83
C VAL A 119 0.09 -10.12 14.33
N ILE A 120 -0.31 -9.67 13.14
CA ILE A 120 -1.56 -10.05 12.49
C ILE A 120 -1.17 -10.87 11.26
N ARG A 121 -1.34 -12.20 11.31
CA ARG A 121 -0.74 -13.04 10.29
C ARG A 121 -1.68 -14.12 9.74
N GLY A 122 -1.74 -14.24 8.41
CA GLY A 122 -2.41 -15.35 7.74
C GLY A 122 -3.92 -15.41 7.96
N ASN A 123 -4.56 -14.28 8.22
CA ASN A 123 -5.99 -14.22 8.47
C ASN A 123 -6.77 -13.94 7.18
N ASP A 124 -8.05 -14.31 7.16
CA ASP A 124 -8.99 -14.08 6.05
C ASP A 124 -10.11 -13.15 6.57
N LEU A 125 -10.06 -11.89 6.13
CA LEU A 125 -10.96 -10.83 6.55
C LEU A 125 -11.88 -10.46 5.40
N ARG A 126 -13.23 -10.51 5.59
CA ARG A 126 -14.19 -10.06 4.57
C ARG A 126 -15.27 -9.19 5.20
N GLY A 127 -15.38 -7.95 4.76
CA GLY A 127 -16.36 -7.01 5.29
C GLY A 127 -16.19 -5.61 4.77
N ALA A 128 -17.12 -4.72 5.10
CA ALA A 128 -17.19 -3.36 4.55
C ALA A 128 -16.41 -2.32 5.36
N GLY A 129 -16.19 -2.53 6.65
CA GLY A 129 -15.40 -1.63 7.48
C GLY A 129 -13.91 -1.80 7.25
N PHE A 130 -13.08 -1.18 8.10
CA PHE A 130 -11.63 -1.34 7.97
C PHE A 130 -11.24 -2.79 8.19
N GLY A 131 -10.24 -3.28 7.45
CA GLY A 131 -9.72 -4.61 7.69
C GLY A 131 -8.88 -4.62 8.97
N VAL A 132 -7.71 -3.99 8.92
CA VAL A 132 -6.83 -3.83 10.09
C VAL A 132 -6.60 -2.35 10.31
N TRP A 133 -6.84 -1.88 11.52
CA TRP A 133 -6.54 -0.50 11.91
C TRP A 133 -5.44 -0.51 12.97
N LEU A 134 -4.28 0.11 12.65
CA LEU A 134 -3.19 0.29 13.61
C LEU A 134 -3.25 1.72 14.14
N ASP A 135 -3.53 1.88 15.42
CA ASP A 135 -3.77 3.18 16.04
C ASP A 135 -2.62 3.60 16.94
N ALA A 136 -1.73 4.42 16.43
CA ALA A 136 -0.63 5.02 17.19
C ALA A 136 0.26 3.98 17.89
N THR A 137 0.41 2.81 17.28
CA THR A 137 1.18 1.70 17.87
C THR A 137 2.55 1.60 17.20
N ALA A 138 3.49 0.91 17.86
CA ALA A 138 4.85 0.72 17.36
C ALA A 138 5.16 -0.76 17.16
N GLY A 139 5.95 -1.05 16.13
CA GLY A 139 6.48 -2.40 15.89
C GLY A 139 5.46 -3.43 15.43
N ALA A 140 4.29 -2.99 14.96
CA ALA A 140 3.25 -3.92 14.50
C ALA A 140 3.63 -4.57 13.17
N GLN A 141 3.21 -5.82 12.98
CA GLN A 141 3.43 -6.55 11.73
C GLN A 141 2.09 -7.09 11.21
N VAL A 142 1.79 -6.79 9.94
CA VAL A 142 0.59 -7.28 9.27
C VAL A 142 1.05 -8.11 8.08
N LEU A 143 0.97 -9.43 8.22
CA LEU A 143 1.69 -10.38 7.35
C LEU A 143 0.75 -11.40 6.69
N ASP A 144 0.83 -11.52 5.38
CA ASP A 144 0.23 -12.64 4.64
C ASP A 144 -1.27 -12.80 4.87
N ASN A 145 -1.98 -11.70 5.11
CA ASN A 145 -3.43 -11.73 5.28
C ASN A 145 -4.14 -11.60 3.92
N ARG A 146 -5.33 -12.15 3.84
CA ARG A 146 -6.26 -11.91 2.73
C ARG A 146 -7.36 -10.99 3.23
N ILE A 147 -7.52 -9.85 2.58
CA ILE A 147 -8.49 -8.83 3.00
C ILE A 147 -9.36 -8.48 1.80
N GLU A 148 -10.66 -8.65 1.93
CA GLU A 148 -11.60 -8.43 0.84
C GLU A 148 -12.74 -7.53 1.33
N GLY A 149 -12.94 -6.41 0.63
CA GLY A 149 -14.04 -5.50 0.92
C GLY A 149 -15.37 -6.01 0.41
N ASP A 150 -16.43 -5.30 0.74
CA ASP A 150 -17.80 -5.64 0.32
C ASP A 150 -18.18 -4.86 -0.93
N GLU A 151 -18.24 -5.54 -2.08
CA GLU A 151 -18.56 -4.91 -3.35
C GLU A 151 -19.99 -4.37 -3.42
N SER A 152 -20.90 -4.83 -2.57
CA SER A 152 -22.26 -4.31 -2.53
C SER A 152 -22.33 -2.90 -1.96
N VAL A 153 -21.28 -2.44 -1.29
CA VAL A 153 -21.16 -1.10 -0.72
C VAL A 153 -20.34 -0.21 -1.66
N ARG A 154 -20.76 1.05 -1.85
CA ARG A 154 -20.02 1.97 -2.71
C ARG A 154 -18.58 2.15 -2.20
N SER A 155 -17.64 2.28 -3.13
CA SER A 155 -16.21 2.35 -2.81
C SER A 155 -15.89 3.40 -1.73
N GLN A 156 -16.48 4.60 -1.83
CA GLN A 156 -16.21 5.67 -0.87
C GLN A 156 -16.77 5.39 0.52
N ASP A 157 -17.69 4.44 0.66
CA ASP A 157 -18.31 4.08 1.93
C ASP A 157 -17.65 2.84 2.57
N ARG A 158 -16.63 2.28 1.92
CA ARG A 158 -15.86 1.13 2.45
C ARG A 158 -14.70 1.64 3.30
N GLY A 159 -14.26 0.81 4.24
CA GLY A 159 -13.01 1.04 4.96
C GLY A 159 -11.80 0.68 4.10
N ASN A 160 -10.62 1.09 4.53
CA ASN A 160 -9.37 0.68 3.90
C ASN A 160 -9.00 -0.74 4.33
N GLY A 161 -8.25 -1.44 3.51
CA GLY A 161 -7.81 -2.79 3.87
C GLY A 161 -6.95 -2.79 5.12
N ILE A 162 -5.86 -2.02 5.07
CA ILE A 162 -4.95 -1.87 6.20
C ILE A 162 -4.71 -0.37 6.39
N HIS A 163 -5.09 0.15 7.55
CA HIS A 163 -4.95 1.57 7.85
C HIS A 163 -3.96 1.75 9.00
N LEU A 164 -2.93 2.55 8.76
CA LEU A 164 -1.89 2.86 9.74
C LEU A 164 -1.97 4.35 10.07
N TYR A 165 -2.29 4.67 11.32
CA TYR A 165 -2.35 6.04 11.77
C TYR A 165 -1.36 6.26 12.91
N ALA A 166 -0.44 7.23 12.72
CA ALA A 166 0.52 7.64 13.75
C ALA A 166 1.40 6.46 14.25
N VAL A 167 1.78 5.56 13.34
CA VAL A 167 2.56 4.37 13.69
C VAL A 167 4.05 4.60 13.48
N LYS A 168 4.85 3.72 14.07
CA LYS A 168 6.29 3.68 13.90
C LYS A 168 6.76 2.23 13.80
N ASP A 169 7.77 2.01 12.95
CA ASP A 169 8.38 0.67 12.78
C ASP A 169 7.38 -0.43 12.44
N ALA A 170 6.37 -0.10 11.62
CA ALA A 170 5.38 -1.09 11.18
C ALA A 170 5.89 -1.82 9.94
N LEU A 171 5.51 -3.10 9.81
CA LEU A 171 5.80 -3.91 8.64
C LEU A 171 4.49 -4.48 8.09
N VAL A 172 4.18 -4.13 6.84
CA VAL A 172 3.00 -4.65 6.12
C VAL A 172 3.52 -5.44 4.94
N ARG A 173 3.48 -6.78 5.02
CA ARG A 173 4.13 -7.61 4.01
C ARG A 173 3.28 -8.81 3.60
N GLY A 174 3.28 -9.09 2.28
CA GLY A 174 2.70 -10.31 1.74
C GLY A 174 1.20 -10.37 1.73
N ASN A 175 0.52 -9.26 2.00
CA ASN A 175 -0.94 -9.26 2.07
C ASN A 175 -1.55 -9.18 0.68
N ARG A 176 -2.76 -9.74 0.54
CA ARG A 176 -3.60 -9.60 -0.66
C ARG A 176 -4.84 -8.83 -0.27
N VAL A 177 -5.02 -7.66 -0.91
CA VAL A 177 -6.13 -6.76 -0.57
C VAL A 177 -6.91 -6.45 -1.84
N SER A 178 -8.24 -6.60 -1.77
CA SER A 178 -9.11 -6.27 -2.90
C SER A 178 -10.46 -5.73 -2.42
N HIS A 179 -11.07 -4.90 -3.26
CA HIS A 179 -12.44 -4.40 -3.07
C HIS A 179 -12.68 -3.59 -1.79
N THR A 180 -11.64 -3.20 -1.08
CA THR A 180 -11.72 -2.19 -0.02
C THR A 180 -11.66 -0.80 -0.67
N ARG A 181 -11.67 0.27 0.11
CA ARG A 181 -11.50 1.62 -0.45
C ARG A 181 -10.08 1.78 -0.96
N ASP A 182 -9.09 1.85 -0.05
CA ASP A 182 -7.67 1.80 -0.39
C ASP A 182 -7.08 0.48 0.12
N GLY A 183 -6.00 0.03 -0.49
CA GLY A 183 -5.31 -1.18 -0.04
C GLY A 183 -4.63 -0.95 1.30
N VAL A 184 -3.60 -0.10 1.30
CA VAL A 184 -2.94 0.38 2.50
C VAL A 184 -3.02 1.90 2.52
N TYR A 185 -3.51 2.45 3.62
CA TYR A 185 -3.45 3.90 3.87
C TYR A 185 -2.57 4.12 5.09
N ILE A 186 -1.48 4.87 4.93
CA ILE A 186 -0.57 5.17 6.03
C ILE A 186 -0.49 6.68 6.18
N ASP A 187 -0.73 7.17 7.40
CA ASP A 187 -0.89 8.59 7.70
C ASP A 187 -0.13 8.96 8.96
N THR A 188 0.55 10.10 8.93
CA THR A 188 1.22 10.70 10.10
C THR A 188 2.17 9.70 10.78
N SER A 189 2.92 8.95 9.99
CA SER A 189 3.71 7.80 10.44
C SER A 189 5.17 7.93 10.04
N ASN A 190 6.02 7.04 10.56
CA ASN A 190 7.45 7.04 10.27
C ASN A 190 8.02 5.62 10.26
N ASP A 191 9.16 5.48 9.59
CA ASP A 191 10.05 4.31 9.73
C ASP A 191 9.32 2.98 9.50
N SER A 192 8.42 2.96 8.52
CA SER A 192 7.58 1.79 8.27
C SER A 192 7.80 1.25 6.85
N SER A 193 7.50 -0.03 6.66
CA SER A 193 7.68 -0.71 5.38
C SER A 193 6.39 -1.35 4.89
N ILE A 194 6.07 -1.10 3.62
CA ILE A 194 4.97 -1.76 2.90
C ILE A 194 5.61 -2.53 1.76
N GLU A 195 5.66 -3.86 1.86
CA GLU A 195 6.46 -4.64 0.92
C GLU A 195 5.80 -5.95 0.48
N ALA A 196 6.00 -6.30 -0.76
CA ALA A 196 5.56 -7.58 -1.33
C ALA A 196 4.06 -7.84 -1.19
N ASN A 197 3.23 -6.78 -1.19
CA ASN A 197 1.78 -6.92 -1.12
C ASN A 197 1.19 -6.90 -2.53
N ARG A 198 -0.03 -7.42 -2.64
CA ARG A 198 -0.79 -7.43 -3.88
C ARG A 198 -2.13 -6.71 -3.66
N PHE A 199 -2.36 -5.67 -4.46
CA PHE A 199 -3.51 -4.78 -4.34
C PHE A 199 -4.29 -4.77 -5.65
N GLU A 200 -5.58 -5.12 -5.62
CA GLU A 200 -6.39 -5.20 -6.84
C GLU A 200 -7.78 -4.60 -6.63
N ASP A 201 -8.31 -3.95 -7.67
CA ASP A 201 -9.70 -3.47 -7.69
C ASP A 201 -9.99 -2.52 -6.52
N LEU A 202 -9.20 -1.46 -6.41
CA LEU A 202 -9.22 -0.50 -5.30
C LEU A 202 -9.24 0.94 -5.84
N ARG A 203 -9.53 1.89 -4.96
CA ARG A 203 -9.33 3.30 -5.30
C ARG A 203 -7.82 3.57 -5.40
N TYR A 204 -7.09 3.43 -4.31
CA TYR A 204 -5.63 3.52 -4.30
C TYR A 204 -5.05 2.21 -3.77
N GLY A 205 -4.01 1.72 -4.42
CA GLY A 205 -3.30 0.54 -3.91
C GLY A 205 -2.57 0.87 -2.61
N VAL A 206 -1.64 1.84 -2.71
CA VAL A 206 -0.89 2.34 -1.56
C VAL A 206 -1.11 3.85 -1.48
N HIS A 207 -1.55 4.33 -0.31
CA HIS A 207 -1.83 5.73 -0.08
C HIS A 207 -1.00 6.24 1.10
N TYR A 208 -0.02 7.12 0.82
CA TYR A 208 0.85 7.75 1.82
C TYR A 208 0.40 9.18 2.06
N MET A 209 0.32 9.56 3.33
CA MET A 209 0.03 10.94 3.72
C MET A 209 0.86 11.27 4.96
N PHE A 210 1.66 12.35 4.89
CA PHE A 210 2.49 12.83 6.01
C PHE A 210 3.31 11.72 6.67
N THR A 211 3.93 10.85 5.86
CA THR A 211 4.66 9.68 6.35
C THR A 211 6.08 9.72 5.81
N HIS A 212 7.06 9.59 6.71
CA HIS A 212 8.45 9.86 6.38
C HIS A 212 9.36 8.67 6.68
N ASN A 213 10.56 8.67 6.07
CA ASN A 213 11.59 7.64 6.30
C ASN A 213 11.04 6.22 6.11
N SER A 214 10.23 6.01 5.09
CA SER A 214 9.47 4.77 4.94
C SER A 214 9.75 4.14 3.59
N ARG A 215 9.41 2.85 3.47
CA ARG A 215 9.71 2.06 2.28
C ARG A 215 8.45 1.50 1.67
N VAL A 216 8.39 1.56 0.34
CA VAL A 216 7.32 0.93 -0.46
C VAL A 216 8.06 0.06 -1.48
N THR A 217 8.07 -1.26 -1.27
CA THR A 217 9.01 -2.11 -1.99
C THR A 217 8.33 -3.38 -2.52
N ASP A 218 8.54 -3.68 -3.79
CA ASP A 218 8.13 -4.95 -4.42
C ASP A 218 6.63 -5.24 -4.34
N ASN A 219 5.80 -4.21 -4.27
CA ASN A 219 4.35 -4.38 -4.29
C ASN A 219 3.84 -4.48 -5.73
N LEU A 220 2.64 -5.04 -5.89
CA LEU A 220 1.92 -5.06 -7.16
C LEU A 220 0.56 -4.41 -6.98
N THR A 221 0.26 -3.42 -7.83
CA THR A 221 -1.10 -2.88 -7.95
C THR A 221 -1.66 -3.26 -9.32
N ARG A 222 -2.97 -3.53 -9.36
CA ARG A 222 -3.66 -3.87 -10.59
C ARG A 222 -5.10 -3.39 -10.55
N ARG A 223 -5.53 -2.70 -11.59
CA ARG A 223 -6.90 -2.20 -11.72
C ARG A 223 -7.31 -1.33 -10.53
N THR A 224 -6.39 -0.46 -10.10
CA THR A 224 -6.70 0.59 -9.13
C THR A 224 -6.88 1.90 -9.86
N ARG A 225 -7.50 2.90 -9.23
CA ARG A 225 -7.60 4.25 -9.81
C ARG A 225 -6.27 4.97 -9.73
N THR A 226 -5.48 4.70 -8.69
CA THR A 226 -4.08 5.12 -8.59
C THR A 226 -3.33 3.98 -7.93
N GLY A 227 -2.27 3.51 -8.56
CA GLY A 227 -1.47 2.43 -7.97
C GLY A 227 -0.84 2.87 -6.66
N TYR A 228 -0.02 3.92 -6.74
CA TYR A 228 0.76 4.41 -5.60
C TYR A 228 0.52 5.92 -5.48
N ALA A 229 -0.29 6.32 -4.51
CA ALA A 229 -0.59 7.73 -4.22
C ALA A 229 0.30 8.20 -3.07
N LEU A 230 1.42 8.83 -3.41
CA LEU A 230 2.42 9.27 -2.45
C LEU A 230 2.22 10.78 -2.24
N MET A 231 1.80 11.18 -1.03
CA MET A 231 1.42 12.55 -0.76
C MET A 231 2.07 13.09 0.51
N GLN A 232 2.52 14.36 0.46
CA GLN A 232 2.97 15.14 1.62
C GLN A 232 4.01 14.41 2.46
N SER A 233 4.98 13.74 1.82
CA SER A 233 5.92 12.86 2.52
C SER A 233 7.35 13.10 2.04
N ARG A 234 8.32 12.66 2.83
CA ARG A 234 9.73 12.82 2.47
C ARG A 234 10.56 11.64 2.90
N LYS A 235 11.70 11.47 2.22
CA LYS A 235 12.65 10.40 2.48
C LYS A 235 12.00 9.02 2.34
N LEU A 236 11.24 8.86 1.25
CA LEU A 236 10.67 7.57 0.88
C LEU A 236 11.63 6.80 -0.02
N THR A 237 11.68 5.50 0.17
CA THR A 237 12.35 4.57 -0.74
C THR A 237 11.27 3.74 -1.44
N VAL A 238 11.07 4.00 -2.73
CA VAL A 238 10.00 3.41 -3.52
C VAL A 238 10.65 2.56 -4.60
N THR A 239 10.80 1.26 -4.36
CA THR A 239 11.65 0.42 -5.22
C THR A 239 11.00 -0.90 -5.59
N GLY A 240 11.19 -1.30 -6.84
CA GLY A 240 10.76 -2.62 -7.30
C GLY A 240 9.25 -2.82 -7.40
N ASN A 241 8.47 -1.76 -7.30
CA ASN A 241 7.01 -1.88 -7.34
C ASN A 241 6.53 -2.02 -8.79
N ARG A 242 5.36 -2.64 -8.95
CA ARG A 242 4.71 -2.79 -10.25
C ARG A 242 3.30 -2.21 -10.20
N SER A 243 2.97 -1.47 -11.25
CA SER A 243 1.61 -0.95 -11.50
C SER A 243 1.17 -1.48 -12.86
N ILE A 244 0.14 -2.31 -12.88
CA ILE A 244 -0.30 -2.98 -14.10
C ILE A 244 -1.78 -2.65 -14.36
N ASP A 245 -2.05 -1.99 -15.48
CA ASP A 245 -3.42 -1.64 -15.88
C ASP A 245 -4.19 -0.85 -14.82
N ASP A 246 -3.49 0.03 -14.14
CA ASP A 246 -4.13 0.98 -13.23
C ASP A 246 -4.76 2.13 -14.04
N GLU A 247 -5.74 2.79 -13.47
CA GLU A 247 -6.41 3.93 -14.11
C GLU A 247 -5.76 5.23 -13.65
N ASN A 248 -5.91 6.28 -14.40
CA ASN A 248 -5.50 7.65 -14.07
C ASN A 248 -4.01 7.81 -13.74
N TYR A 249 -3.50 7.16 -12.69
CA TYR A 249 -2.10 7.30 -12.28
C TYR A 249 -1.52 5.95 -11.86
N GLY A 250 -0.34 5.64 -12.39
CA GLY A 250 0.44 4.51 -11.88
C GLY A 250 1.09 4.89 -10.56
N ILE A 251 1.94 5.93 -10.60
CA ILE A 251 2.58 6.50 -9.40
C ILE A 251 2.29 8.00 -9.41
N LEU A 252 1.73 8.50 -8.31
CA LEU A 252 1.47 9.92 -8.09
C LEU A 252 2.40 10.42 -6.98
N MET A 253 3.20 11.45 -7.29
CA MET A 253 4.06 12.14 -6.32
C MET A 253 3.48 13.54 -6.11
N ASN A 254 2.90 13.77 -4.95
CA ASN A 254 2.26 15.04 -4.60
C ASN A 254 2.93 15.61 -3.36
N TYR A 255 3.74 16.65 -3.53
CA TYR A 255 4.56 17.24 -2.45
C TYR A 255 5.49 16.20 -1.81
N ILE A 256 6.23 15.48 -2.65
CA ILE A 256 7.23 14.49 -2.22
C ILE A 256 8.61 15.09 -2.36
N THR A 257 9.44 14.96 -1.32
CA THR A 257 10.81 15.49 -1.35
C THR A 257 11.83 14.46 -0.83
N TYR A 258 13.06 14.60 -1.34
CA TYR A 258 14.22 13.82 -0.88
C TYR A 258 13.96 12.31 -0.91
N SER A 259 13.26 11.85 -1.94
CA SER A 259 12.84 10.45 -2.06
C SER A 259 13.47 9.80 -3.29
N THR A 260 13.52 8.48 -3.27
CA THR A 260 14.08 7.69 -4.38
C THR A 260 12.99 6.78 -4.96
N LEU A 261 12.76 6.91 -6.27
CA LEU A 261 11.97 5.96 -7.07
C LEU A 261 12.93 5.19 -7.95
N ALA A 262 13.12 3.90 -7.68
CA ALA A 262 14.09 3.12 -8.45
C ALA A 262 13.58 1.72 -8.77
N GLY A 263 13.82 1.30 -10.00
CA GLY A 263 13.49 -0.07 -10.41
C GLY A 263 12.01 -0.40 -10.41
N ASN A 264 11.14 0.61 -10.46
CA ASN A 264 9.70 0.38 -10.53
C ASN A 264 9.27 0.15 -11.98
N ARG A 265 8.21 -0.61 -12.17
CA ARG A 265 7.64 -0.89 -13.49
C ARG A 265 6.17 -0.50 -13.51
N VAL A 266 5.85 0.45 -14.40
CA VAL A 266 4.48 0.93 -14.59
C VAL A 266 4.09 0.67 -16.03
N GLU A 267 2.97 -0.04 -16.23
CA GLU A 267 2.50 -0.29 -17.60
C GLU A 267 0.98 -0.27 -17.69
N GLY A 268 0.49 0.24 -18.84
CA GLY A 268 -0.92 0.15 -19.19
C GLY A 268 -1.82 1.13 -18.46
N VAL A 269 -1.31 2.29 -18.04
CA VAL A 269 -2.13 3.28 -17.33
C VAL A 269 -2.98 4.05 -18.34
N ARG A 270 -4.29 4.07 -18.11
CA ARG A 270 -5.27 4.72 -18.99
C ARG A 270 -6.22 5.59 -18.16
N SER A 271 -6.89 6.53 -18.82
CA SER A 271 -7.92 7.30 -18.13
C SER A 271 -9.06 6.37 -17.69
N GLY A 272 -9.61 6.64 -16.51
CA GLY A 272 -10.66 5.81 -15.93
C GLY A 272 -11.97 5.89 -16.69
N SER A 273 -12.74 4.81 -16.64
CA SER A 273 -14.03 4.69 -17.33
C SER A 273 -15.19 5.25 -16.51
N THR A 274 -15.00 5.63 -15.25
CA THR A 274 -16.05 6.14 -14.37
C THR A 274 -16.01 7.67 -14.33
N GLY A 275 -17.09 8.27 -13.89
CA GLY A 275 -17.40 9.71 -14.00
C GLY A 275 -16.31 10.69 -13.54
N ASP A 276 -15.32 10.23 -12.82
CA ASP A 276 -14.17 11.04 -12.44
C ASP A 276 -13.26 11.36 -13.65
N ALA A 277 -13.48 10.70 -14.76
CA ALA A 277 -12.75 10.98 -16.02
C ALA A 277 -13.00 12.39 -16.55
N MET A 278 -13.99 13.08 -16.02
CA MET A 278 -14.26 14.47 -16.38
C MET A 278 -13.30 15.45 -15.69
N ILE A 279 -12.52 14.98 -14.73
CA ILE A 279 -11.51 15.83 -14.10
C ILE A 279 -10.39 16.08 -15.09
N SER A 280 -10.15 17.36 -15.40
CA SER A 280 -9.08 17.75 -16.31
C SER A 280 -7.74 17.20 -15.80
N GLY A 281 -7.07 16.43 -16.61
CA GLY A 281 -5.76 15.87 -16.28
C GLY A 281 -5.75 14.38 -15.95
N ALA A 282 -6.90 13.68 -16.03
CA ALA A 282 -6.96 12.24 -15.77
C ALA A 282 -6.71 11.42 -17.05
N GLU A 283 -5.67 11.77 -17.82
CA GLU A 283 -5.40 11.13 -19.10
C GLU A 283 -4.70 9.77 -19.02
N GLY A 284 -4.42 9.27 -17.85
CA GLY A 284 -3.70 8.00 -17.72
C GLY A 284 -2.18 8.21 -17.71
N LYS A 285 -1.68 8.69 -16.59
CA LYS A 285 -0.26 9.03 -16.42
C LYS A 285 0.48 7.93 -15.68
N ALA A 286 1.54 7.40 -16.30
CA ALA A 286 2.35 6.38 -15.62
C ALA A 286 3.01 6.96 -14.38
N LEU A 287 3.58 8.18 -14.50
CA LEU A 287 4.14 8.91 -13.35
C LEU A 287 3.68 10.35 -13.41
N PHE A 288 3.12 10.85 -12.33
CA PHE A 288 2.75 12.26 -12.19
C PHE A 288 3.52 12.88 -11.04
N ILE A 289 4.26 13.94 -11.33
CA ILE A 289 5.10 14.64 -10.35
C ILE A 289 4.54 16.05 -10.17
N TYR A 290 3.95 16.30 -8.99
CA TYR A 290 3.30 17.56 -8.67
C TYR A 290 3.97 18.19 -7.44
N ASN A 291 4.53 19.39 -7.60
CA ASN A 291 5.20 20.16 -6.54
C ASN A 291 6.14 19.27 -5.69
N SER A 292 6.93 18.45 -6.38
CA SER A 292 7.84 17.51 -5.74
C SER A 292 9.29 17.86 -6.13
N LEU A 293 10.19 17.86 -5.16
CA LEU A 293 11.52 18.42 -5.29
C LEU A 293 12.60 17.47 -4.74
N PHE A 294 13.78 17.55 -5.35
CA PHE A 294 14.97 16.88 -4.85
C PHE A 294 14.83 15.36 -4.76
N ASN A 295 14.13 14.78 -5.72
CA ASN A 295 13.93 13.32 -5.77
C ASN A 295 14.86 12.69 -6.81
N ARG A 296 15.14 11.40 -6.63
CA ARG A 296 15.88 10.59 -7.59
C ARG A 296 14.90 9.60 -8.23
N ILE A 297 14.81 9.65 -9.55
CA ILE A 297 13.91 8.81 -10.33
C ILE A 297 14.80 8.09 -11.35
N GLU A 298 15.20 6.86 -11.02
CA GLU A 298 16.25 6.15 -11.75
C GLU A 298 15.90 4.68 -11.96
N GLY A 299 16.22 4.16 -13.14
CA GLY A 299 16.07 2.74 -13.41
C GLY A 299 14.64 2.24 -13.45
N ASN A 300 13.68 3.13 -13.66
CA ASN A 300 12.26 2.74 -13.75
C ASN A 300 11.88 2.49 -15.21
N SER A 301 10.78 1.74 -15.40
CA SER A 301 10.19 1.51 -16.71
C SER A 301 8.76 2.03 -16.72
N PHE A 302 8.45 2.92 -17.65
CA PHE A 302 7.12 3.50 -17.85
C PHE A 302 6.66 3.13 -19.26
N ALA A 303 5.66 2.23 -19.36
CA ALA A 303 5.34 1.61 -20.64
C ALA A 303 3.84 1.63 -20.94
N ASP A 304 3.53 1.71 -22.24
CA ASP A 304 2.21 1.43 -22.81
C ASP A 304 1.07 2.21 -22.12
N SER A 305 1.37 3.43 -21.71
CA SER A 305 0.40 4.30 -21.02
C SER A 305 0.01 5.46 -21.92
N ALA A 306 -1.08 6.14 -21.58
CA ALA A 306 -1.51 7.30 -22.35
C ALA A 306 -0.43 8.40 -22.26
N LEU A 307 0.15 8.59 -21.08
CA LEU A 307 1.22 9.57 -20.86
C LEU A 307 2.28 8.92 -19.98
N GLY A 308 3.55 9.00 -20.38
CA GLY A 308 4.64 8.44 -19.62
C GLY A 308 4.88 9.18 -18.31
N ILE A 309 5.28 10.44 -18.40
CA ILE A 309 5.53 11.24 -17.20
C ILE A 309 4.95 12.65 -17.39
N HIS A 310 4.24 13.14 -16.37
CA HIS A 310 3.78 14.52 -16.31
C HIS A 310 4.52 15.21 -15.17
N LEU A 311 5.30 16.23 -15.52
CA LEU A 311 6.03 17.06 -14.57
C LEU A 311 5.40 18.44 -14.54
N THR A 312 4.92 18.88 -13.38
CA THR A 312 4.33 20.22 -13.25
C THR A 312 5.39 21.27 -12.94
N ALA A 313 5.07 22.51 -13.22
CA ALA A 313 5.83 23.65 -12.72
C ALA A 313 5.96 23.56 -11.20
N GLY A 314 7.09 23.95 -10.66
CA GLY A 314 7.35 23.81 -9.22
C GLY A 314 7.91 22.46 -8.83
N SER A 315 8.03 21.52 -9.77
CA SER A 315 8.69 20.23 -9.52
C SER A 315 10.11 20.34 -10.10
N GLU A 316 11.04 20.77 -9.27
CA GLU A 316 12.39 21.11 -9.70
C GLU A 316 13.44 20.28 -8.97
N ASP A 317 14.65 20.31 -9.48
CA ASP A 317 15.80 19.65 -8.86
C ASP A 317 15.59 18.13 -8.66
N ASN A 318 14.77 17.52 -9.51
CA ASN A 318 14.64 16.08 -9.54
C ASN A 318 15.66 15.51 -10.54
N ARG A 319 16.30 14.41 -10.15
CA ARG A 319 17.21 13.69 -11.02
C ARG A 319 16.40 12.61 -11.74
N ILE A 320 16.25 12.73 -13.06
CA ILE A 320 15.47 11.77 -13.87
C ILE A 320 16.40 11.22 -14.94
N ALA A 321 16.98 10.04 -14.68
CA ALA A 321 17.98 9.46 -15.56
C ALA A 321 17.98 7.94 -15.42
N GLY A 322 18.37 7.26 -16.48
CA GLY A 322 18.45 5.80 -16.46
C GLY A 322 17.10 5.09 -16.52
N ASN A 323 16.02 5.82 -16.84
CA ASN A 323 14.68 5.23 -16.97
C ASN A 323 14.41 4.80 -18.42
N ALA A 324 13.40 3.97 -18.61
CA ALA A 324 12.93 3.57 -19.93
C ALA A 324 11.49 4.04 -20.13
N PHE A 325 11.26 4.77 -21.23
CA PHE A 325 9.93 5.24 -21.64
C PHE A 325 9.55 4.52 -22.92
N ILE A 326 8.57 3.60 -22.83
CA ILE A 326 8.35 2.59 -23.88
C ILE A 326 6.91 2.62 -24.36
N GLY A 327 6.70 3.01 -25.61
CA GLY A 327 5.39 2.86 -26.27
C GLY A 327 4.26 3.67 -25.64
N ASN A 328 4.56 4.71 -24.90
CA ASN A 328 3.52 5.59 -24.38
C ASN A 328 2.98 6.45 -25.54
N ARG A 329 1.69 6.78 -25.47
CA ARG A 329 1.10 7.61 -26.52
C ARG A 329 1.76 8.98 -26.58
N GLN A 330 2.10 9.54 -25.40
CA GLN A 330 2.93 10.72 -25.25
C GLN A 330 3.95 10.44 -24.15
N GLN A 331 5.24 10.66 -24.44
CA GLN A 331 6.27 10.30 -23.45
C GLN A 331 6.32 11.26 -22.27
N VAL A 332 6.23 12.58 -22.54
CA VAL A 332 6.38 13.59 -21.50
C VAL A 332 5.38 14.71 -21.70
N LYS A 333 4.82 15.21 -20.58
CA LYS A 333 4.09 16.47 -20.55
C LYS A 333 4.75 17.38 -19.53
N TYR A 334 5.21 18.55 -19.99
CA TYR A 334 5.83 19.55 -19.12
C TYR A 334 5.49 20.94 -19.64
N VAL A 335 4.78 21.71 -18.84
CA VAL A 335 4.38 23.08 -19.19
C VAL A 335 4.91 24.01 -18.11
N ALA A 336 6.06 24.63 -18.38
CA ALA A 336 6.66 25.59 -17.46
C ALA A 336 7.70 26.44 -18.20
N SER A 337 8.35 27.34 -17.48
CA SER A 337 9.26 28.32 -18.06
C SER A 337 10.73 27.94 -17.90
N ARG A 338 11.05 26.85 -17.21
CA ARG A 338 12.45 26.45 -17.01
C ARG A 338 12.82 25.26 -17.88
N GLU A 339 14.08 25.20 -18.27
CA GLU A 339 14.62 24.00 -18.88
C GLU A 339 14.85 22.95 -17.83
N GLN A 340 14.52 21.69 -18.18
CA GLN A 340 14.72 20.52 -17.34
C GLN A 340 15.68 19.57 -18.06
N GLU A 341 16.88 19.42 -17.54
CA GLU A 341 17.83 18.43 -18.10
C GLU A 341 17.61 17.08 -17.44
N TRP A 342 17.25 16.10 -18.25
CA TRP A 342 16.95 14.74 -17.78
C TRP A 342 18.08 13.76 -18.11
N SER A 343 19.30 14.22 -17.99
CA SER A 343 20.47 13.35 -17.96
C SER A 343 21.30 13.67 -16.73
N ALA A 344 22.09 12.73 -16.28
CA ALA A 344 22.95 12.90 -15.13
C ALA A 344 24.21 12.07 -15.31
N ASP A 345 25.33 12.65 -14.96
CA ASP A 345 26.64 12.00 -15.08
C ASP A 345 26.89 11.45 -16.50
N GLY A 346 26.41 12.20 -17.52
CA GLY A 346 26.60 11.84 -18.91
C GLY A 346 25.71 10.74 -19.43
N ARG A 347 24.62 10.39 -18.71
CA ARG A 347 23.67 9.36 -19.14
C ARG A 347 22.25 9.83 -18.90
N GLY A 348 21.39 9.66 -19.90
CA GLY A 348 19.99 10.04 -19.83
C GLY A 348 19.08 8.84 -19.74
N ASN A 349 17.98 8.88 -20.47
CA ASN A 349 16.94 7.85 -20.43
C ASN A 349 16.79 7.17 -21.79
N TYR A 350 16.17 6.01 -21.80
CA TYR A 350 15.78 5.33 -23.03
C TYR A 350 14.38 5.78 -23.44
N TRP A 351 14.25 6.17 -24.71
CA TRP A 351 12.99 6.63 -25.28
C TRP A 351 12.67 5.78 -26.52
N SER A 352 11.60 5.04 -26.51
CA SER A 352 11.28 4.13 -27.61
C SER A 352 11.00 4.85 -28.93
N ASP A 353 10.71 6.15 -28.88
CA ASP A 353 10.48 6.98 -30.07
C ASP A 353 11.68 7.86 -30.43
N TYR A 354 12.83 7.64 -29.83
CA TYR A 354 14.05 8.40 -30.18
C TYR A 354 14.56 7.98 -31.55
N LEU A 355 14.79 8.96 -32.40
CA LEU A 355 15.21 8.74 -33.80
C LEU A 355 16.63 9.26 -34.08
N GLY A 356 17.39 9.58 -33.07
CA GLY A 356 18.77 10.01 -33.26
C GLY A 356 19.71 8.86 -33.54
N TRP A 357 20.97 9.20 -33.64
CA TRP A 357 22.01 8.24 -34.01
C TRP A 357 23.13 8.26 -32.96
N ASP A 358 23.95 7.25 -33.02
CA ASP A 358 25.11 7.08 -32.16
C ASP A 358 26.28 6.79 -33.14
N ARG A 359 27.10 7.79 -33.34
CA ARG A 359 28.11 7.77 -34.37
C ARG A 359 29.43 7.13 -33.89
N ASP A 360 29.69 7.27 -32.61
CA ASP A 360 30.95 6.74 -32.04
C ASP A 360 30.75 5.39 -31.29
N ASP A 361 29.50 4.86 -31.31
CA ASP A 361 29.15 3.56 -30.76
C ASP A 361 29.42 3.47 -29.26
N ASP A 362 29.19 4.59 -28.54
CA ASP A 362 29.32 4.61 -27.08
C ASP A 362 28.01 4.25 -26.34
N GLY A 363 26.94 4.02 -27.11
CA GLY A 363 25.63 3.65 -26.55
C GLY A 363 24.76 4.82 -26.20
N LEU A 364 25.20 6.05 -26.50
CA LEU A 364 24.44 7.26 -26.24
C LEU A 364 24.12 7.94 -27.58
N GLY A 365 22.96 8.57 -27.66
CA GLY A 365 22.59 9.31 -28.86
C GLY A 365 23.35 10.64 -28.95
N ASP A 366 23.89 10.92 -30.15
CA ASP A 366 24.61 12.17 -30.44
C ASP A 366 23.70 13.38 -30.50
N VAL A 367 22.39 13.18 -30.57
CA VAL A 367 21.39 14.22 -30.66
C VAL A 367 20.50 14.18 -29.43
N ALA A 368 20.33 15.30 -28.75
CA ALA A 368 19.47 15.36 -27.57
C ALA A 368 18.03 14.98 -27.92
N TYR A 369 17.34 14.34 -27.00
CA TYR A 369 15.91 14.06 -27.10
C TYR A 369 15.15 15.21 -26.45
N GLU A 370 14.20 15.76 -27.19
CA GLU A 370 13.33 16.85 -26.71
C GLU A 370 11.88 16.43 -26.96
N PRO A 371 11.17 15.94 -25.94
CA PRO A 371 9.87 15.30 -26.14
C PRO A 371 8.73 16.23 -26.52
N ASN A 372 8.85 17.52 -26.27
CA ASN A 372 7.76 18.48 -26.44
C ASN A 372 8.15 19.60 -27.40
N ASP A 373 7.23 19.96 -28.28
CA ASP A 373 7.40 21.09 -29.19
C ASP A 373 6.44 22.23 -28.82
N ASN A 374 6.51 23.34 -29.57
CA ASN A 374 5.64 24.48 -29.30
C ASN A 374 4.17 24.17 -29.58
N VAL A 375 3.88 23.23 -30.46
CA VAL A 375 2.51 22.79 -30.71
C VAL A 375 1.96 22.05 -29.49
N ASP A 376 2.76 21.17 -28.88
CA ASP A 376 2.34 20.49 -27.64
C ASP A 376 2.00 21.51 -26.56
N ARG A 377 2.87 22.50 -26.39
CA ARG A 377 2.65 23.56 -25.39
C ARG A 377 1.36 24.32 -25.68
N LEU A 378 1.12 24.65 -26.95
CA LEU A 378 -0.08 25.36 -27.38
C LEU A 378 -1.35 24.56 -27.04
N ILE A 379 -1.32 23.25 -27.29
CA ILE A 379 -2.46 22.36 -27.00
C ILE A 379 -2.72 22.32 -25.48
N TRP A 380 -1.67 22.29 -24.67
CA TRP A 380 -1.83 22.24 -23.21
C TRP A 380 -2.43 23.53 -22.65
N LEU A 381 -2.04 24.67 -23.24
CA LEU A 381 -2.57 25.97 -22.84
C LEU A 381 -3.97 26.21 -23.40
N TYR A 382 -4.23 25.70 -24.59
CA TYR A 382 -5.50 25.91 -25.31
C TYR A 382 -5.98 24.58 -25.88
N PRO A 383 -6.66 23.76 -25.10
CA PRO A 383 -7.07 22.41 -25.54
C PRO A 383 -7.86 22.36 -26.83
N GLN A 384 -8.57 23.45 -27.17
CA GLN A 384 -9.34 23.54 -28.41
C GLN A 384 -8.45 23.39 -29.66
N VAL A 385 -7.17 23.71 -29.55
CA VAL A 385 -6.21 23.57 -30.67
C VAL A 385 -6.11 22.11 -31.13
N ARG A 386 -6.48 21.14 -30.30
CA ARG A 386 -6.50 19.72 -30.69
C ARG A 386 -7.35 19.47 -31.95
N LEU A 387 -8.40 20.27 -32.15
CA LEU A 387 -9.24 20.15 -33.33
C LEU A 387 -8.49 20.49 -34.61
N LEU A 388 -7.41 21.23 -34.52
CA LEU A 388 -6.62 21.71 -35.65
C LEU A 388 -5.36 20.89 -35.90
N LEU A 389 -5.13 19.79 -35.14
CA LEU A 389 -3.87 19.04 -35.19
C LEU A 389 -3.49 18.56 -36.58
N ASN A 390 -4.49 18.26 -37.41
CA ASN A 390 -4.26 17.78 -38.77
C ASN A 390 -4.37 18.89 -39.80
N SER A 391 -4.38 20.17 -39.36
CA SER A 391 -4.48 21.27 -40.31
C SER A 391 -3.14 21.59 -40.93
N PRO A 392 -3.13 22.09 -42.18
CA PRO A 392 -1.89 22.53 -42.81
C PRO A 392 -1.13 23.55 -41.98
N SER A 393 -1.82 24.42 -41.24
CA SER A 393 -1.20 25.44 -40.41
C SER A 393 -0.34 24.82 -39.30
N ILE A 394 -0.82 23.79 -38.63
CA ILE A 394 -0.08 23.10 -37.59
C ILE A 394 1.13 22.37 -38.19
N GLU A 395 0.95 21.72 -39.36
CA GLU A 395 2.05 21.04 -40.04
C GLU A 395 3.14 22.04 -40.47
N LEU A 396 2.72 23.20 -40.97
CA LEU A 396 3.66 24.27 -41.33
C LEU A 396 4.41 24.75 -40.09
N LEU A 397 3.72 24.98 -38.97
CA LEU A 397 4.34 25.41 -37.73
C LEU A 397 5.40 24.43 -37.25
N ARG A 398 5.08 23.11 -37.29
CA ARG A 398 6.04 22.07 -36.93
C ARG A 398 7.24 22.04 -37.88
N TRP A 399 6.98 22.21 -39.17
CA TRP A 399 8.08 22.29 -40.15
C TRP A 399 8.99 23.49 -39.89
N VAL A 400 8.41 24.66 -39.63
CA VAL A 400 9.20 25.88 -39.32
C VAL A 400 10.05 25.67 -38.06
N GLN A 401 9.49 25.04 -37.02
CA GLN A 401 10.26 24.78 -35.80
C GLN A 401 11.45 23.84 -36.07
N ARG A 402 11.26 22.83 -36.92
CA ARG A 402 12.35 21.91 -37.27
C ARG A 402 13.41 22.60 -38.14
N ALA A 403 12.95 23.42 -39.09
CA ALA A 403 13.85 24.11 -40.03
C ALA A 403 14.62 25.24 -39.37
N PHE A 404 13.99 25.91 -38.38
CA PHE A 404 14.56 27.12 -37.77
C PHE A 404 14.49 26.99 -36.23
N PRO A 405 15.40 26.24 -35.62
CA PRO A 405 15.32 25.98 -34.18
C PRO A 405 15.76 27.15 -33.29
N VAL A 406 15.63 28.38 -33.79
CA VAL A 406 16.02 29.57 -33.05
C VAL A 406 15.01 29.92 -31.94
N VAL A 407 13.75 29.53 -32.13
CA VAL A 407 12.68 29.81 -31.17
C VAL A 407 12.30 28.51 -30.47
N ARG A 408 13.03 28.20 -29.41
CA ARG A 408 12.73 27.03 -28.57
C ARG A 408 12.07 27.49 -27.29
N SER A 409 10.96 26.85 -26.95
CA SER A 409 10.37 27.05 -25.62
C SER A 409 11.16 26.22 -24.63
N PRO A 410 11.41 26.75 -23.43
CA PRO A 410 11.99 25.94 -22.38
C PRO A 410 11.17 24.66 -22.15
N GLY A 411 11.83 23.56 -21.92
CA GLY A 411 11.16 22.27 -21.77
C GLY A 411 12.12 21.21 -21.26
N VAL A 412 11.68 19.96 -21.36
CA VAL A 412 12.51 18.83 -21.02
C VAL A 412 13.52 18.55 -22.14
N ARG A 413 14.74 18.30 -21.73
CA ARG A 413 15.81 17.93 -22.64
C ARG A 413 16.60 16.78 -22.02
N ASP A 414 16.81 15.73 -22.79
CA ASP A 414 17.73 14.65 -22.42
C ASP A 414 18.93 14.76 -23.37
N SER A 415 20.03 15.24 -22.85
CA SER A 415 21.22 15.49 -23.68
C SER A 415 22.01 14.22 -23.98
N HIS A 416 21.73 13.11 -23.29
CA HIS A 416 22.48 11.86 -23.47
C HIS A 416 21.53 10.66 -23.53
N PRO A 417 20.58 10.66 -24.50
CA PRO A 417 19.58 9.56 -24.55
C PRO A 417 20.26 8.22 -24.80
N LEU A 418 19.75 7.19 -24.17
CA LEU A 418 20.29 5.83 -24.28
C LEU A 418 19.81 5.18 -25.58
N MET A 419 20.74 4.56 -26.31
CA MET A 419 20.39 3.85 -27.54
C MET A 419 19.77 2.48 -27.27
N ARG A 420 19.98 1.93 -26.09
CA ARG A 420 19.43 0.62 -25.69
C ARG A 420 18.78 0.73 -24.30
N MET A 421 17.77 -0.09 -24.09
CA MET A 421 17.11 -0.13 -22.77
C MET A 421 18.15 -0.49 -21.70
N PRO A 422 18.12 0.22 -20.57
CA PRO A 422 18.96 -0.15 -19.44
C PRO A 422 18.66 -1.60 -19.03
N ALA A 423 19.69 -2.36 -18.73
CA ALA A 423 19.50 -3.69 -18.17
C ALA A 423 18.78 -3.55 -16.82
N ALA A 424 17.83 -4.44 -16.57
CA ALA A 424 17.21 -4.49 -15.24
C ALA A 424 18.31 -4.79 -14.22
N GLU A 425 18.48 -3.93 -13.24
CA GLU A 425 19.47 -4.20 -12.21
C GLU A 425 19.09 -5.48 -11.47
N PRO A 426 20.06 -6.37 -11.26
CA PRO A 426 19.75 -7.54 -10.44
C PRO A 426 19.32 -7.10 -9.06
N ARG A 427 18.25 -7.70 -8.56
CA ARG A 427 17.76 -7.40 -7.22
C ARG A 427 18.82 -7.82 -6.20
N PRO A 428 19.11 -7.01 -5.18
CA PRO A 428 20.07 -7.37 -4.14
C PRO A 428 19.64 -8.60 -3.34
#